data_8ab62fdd4d82eff42b2027103a2edfee
#
_entry.id   8ab62fdd4d82eff42b2027103a2edfee
#
_cell.length_a   1.000
_cell.length_b   1.000
_cell.length_c   1.000
_cell.angle_alpha   90.00
_cell.angle_beta   90.00
_cell.angle_gamma   90.00
#
_symmetry.space_group_name_H-M   'P 1'
#
loop_
_entity.id
_entity.type
_entity.pdbx_description
1 polymer ?
#
loop_
_entity_poly.entity_id
_entity_poly.type
_entity_poly.pdbx_seq_one_letter_code
_entity_poly.pdbx_strand_id
1 'polypeptide(L)'
;GHFENLGIYEMIRRRCHLIVASDAGCDPDCAFEDLGNAVRKVWINLGVQIDFQRIDIKKRDATSPGLYCAIGTIKYPEPGAKDGYLLYLKPGFPSDGSLPADVNAYGLANPAFPHETTADQFFSESQMESYRSLGSHIIDVVFGSATASRPSGPTAAISPFWAHIEEYVSPKMTADRK
;
A
#
# COMPACT_ATOMS: atom_id res chain seq x y z
N GLY A 1 -4.35 7.91 17.12
CA GLY A 1 -4.33 8.70 15.94
C GLY A 1 -3.56 10.01 15.95
N HIS A 2 -3.52 10.79 17.03
CA HIS A 2 -2.85 12.11 16.97
C HIS A 2 -1.32 12.05 16.83
N PHE A 3 -0.69 10.96 17.22
CA PHE A 3 0.76 10.85 17.08
C PHE A 3 1.13 10.30 15.70
N GLU A 4 0.55 9.17 15.30
CA GLU A 4 0.82 8.50 14.04
C GLU A 4 -0.36 7.54 13.74
N ASN A 5 -0.90 7.58 12.51
CA ASN A 5 -2.14 6.91 12.16
C ASN A 5 -1.95 5.48 11.62
N LEU A 6 -0.75 5.15 11.10
CA LEU A 6 -0.50 3.93 10.36
C LEU A 6 0.05 2.78 11.22
N GLY A 7 0.43 3.06 12.48
CA GLY A 7 1.05 2.08 13.38
C GLY A 7 2.51 1.73 13.02
N ILE A 8 3.09 2.38 12.02
CA ILE A 8 4.46 2.13 11.55
C ILE A 8 5.48 2.40 12.66
N TYR A 9 5.32 3.51 13.38
CA TYR A 9 6.23 3.89 14.46
C TYR A 9 6.38 2.79 15.51
N GLU A 10 5.27 2.22 15.96
CA GLU A 10 5.29 1.18 16.99
C GLU A 10 5.91 -0.13 16.48
N MET A 11 5.65 -0.51 15.23
CA MET A 11 6.25 -1.70 14.63
C MET A 11 7.77 -1.54 14.49
N ILE A 12 8.25 -0.37 14.08
CA ILE A 12 9.69 -0.08 13.98
C ILE A 12 10.34 -0.01 15.36
N ARG A 13 9.66 0.58 16.36
CA ARG A 13 10.13 0.57 17.74
C ARG A 13 10.35 -0.85 18.28
N ARG A 14 9.53 -1.81 17.82
CA ARG A 14 9.66 -3.25 18.12
C ARG A 14 10.64 -3.99 17.24
N ARG A 15 11.34 -3.31 16.35
CA ARG A 15 12.31 -3.92 15.40
C ARG A 15 11.70 -5.00 14.50
N CYS A 16 10.46 -4.81 14.07
CA CYS A 16 9.86 -5.71 13.09
C CYS A 16 10.61 -5.63 11.75
N HIS A 17 11.00 -6.78 11.21
CA HIS A 17 11.71 -6.85 9.93
C HIS A 17 10.80 -6.79 8.72
N LEU A 18 9.54 -7.15 8.87
CA LEU A 18 8.51 -6.98 7.84
C LEU A 18 7.30 -6.30 8.45
N ILE A 19 6.94 -5.18 7.86
CA ILE A 19 5.78 -4.38 8.25
C ILE A 19 4.88 -4.23 7.02
N VAL A 20 3.60 -4.54 7.17
CA VAL A 20 2.57 -4.24 6.17
C VAL A 20 1.69 -3.16 6.76
N ALA A 21 1.69 -1.99 6.13
CA ALA A 21 0.86 -0.86 6.54
C ALA A 21 -0.22 -0.62 5.47
N SER A 22 -1.49 -0.71 5.88
CA SER A 22 -2.63 -0.37 5.03
C SER A 22 -3.13 1.02 5.39
N ASP A 23 -3.03 1.93 4.45
CA ASP A 23 -3.48 3.32 4.57
C ASP A 23 -4.76 3.53 3.76
N ALA A 24 -5.89 3.54 4.45
CA ALA A 24 -7.20 3.88 3.91
C ALA A 24 -7.64 5.30 4.29
N GLY A 25 -6.71 6.16 4.67
CA GLY A 25 -6.98 7.56 5.00
C GLY A 25 -7.45 8.37 3.79
N CYS A 26 -8.23 9.42 4.07
CA CYS A 26 -8.68 10.37 3.06
C CYS A 26 -7.49 11.20 2.54
N ASP A 27 -7.04 10.89 1.32
CA ASP A 27 -5.89 11.54 0.67
C ASP A 27 -6.06 11.49 -0.85
N PRO A 28 -7.03 12.25 -1.40
CA PRO A 28 -7.40 12.18 -2.81
C PRO A 28 -6.29 12.64 -3.77
N ASP A 29 -5.36 13.46 -3.29
CA ASP A 29 -4.24 13.97 -4.07
C ASP A 29 -2.98 13.11 -3.97
N CYS A 30 -3.01 12.02 -3.22
CA CYS A 30 -1.86 11.17 -2.92
C CYS A 30 -0.67 12.01 -2.39
N ALA A 31 -0.94 12.89 -1.43
CA ALA A 31 0.08 13.71 -0.77
C ALA A 31 0.90 12.93 0.26
N PHE A 32 0.41 11.74 0.68
CA PHE A 32 1.09 10.83 1.61
C PHE A 32 1.45 11.48 2.95
N GLU A 33 0.57 12.36 3.47
CA GLU A 33 0.86 13.12 4.68
C GLU A 33 1.08 12.21 5.89
N ASP A 34 0.24 11.19 6.07
CA ASP A 34 0.35 10.23 7.18
C ASP A 34 1.64 9.40 7.08
N LEU A 35 1.99 8.93 5.87
CA LEU A 35 3.25 8.22 5.64
C LEU A 35 4.46 9.13 5.93
N GLY A 36 4.45 10.34 5.41
CA GLY A 36 5.50 11.33 5.64
C GLY A 36 5.66 11.68 7.12
N ASN A 37 4.55 11.78 7.85
CA ASN A 37 4.55 12.00 9.30
C ASN A 37 5.18 10.80 10.04
N ALA A 38 4.81 9.57 9.68
CA ALA A 38 5.38 8.36 10.26
C ALA A 38 6.89 8.29 10.04
N VAL A 39 7.35 8.50 8.80
CA VAL A 39 8.78 8.49 8.44
C VAL A 39 9.57 9.53 9.24
N ARG A 40 9.07 10.78 9.32
CA ARG A 40 9.73 11.83 10.11
C ARG A 40 9.82 11.47 11.60
N LYS A 41 8.76 10.96 12.20
CA LYS A 41 8.75 10.60 13.63
C LYS A 41 9.66 9.43 13.96
N VAL A 42 9.70 8.43 13.08
CA VAL A 42 10.62 7.30 13.19
C VAL A 42 12.07 7.80 13.16
N TRP A 43 12.41 8.68 12.22
CA TRP A 43 13.74 9.26 12.14
C TRP A 43 14.10 10.07 13.39
N ILE A 44 13.24 11.02 13.77
CA ILE A 44 13.52 11.95 14.89
C ILE A 44 13.68 11.20 16.23
N ASN A 45 12.80 10.22 16.49
CA ASN A 45 12.72 9.60 17.81
C ASN A 45 13.53 8.31 17.94
N LEU A 46 13.73 7.59 16.83
CA LEU A 46 14.35 6.26 16.83
C LEU A 46 15.67 6.21 16.06
N GLY A 47 16.00 7.25 15.29
CA GLY A 47 17.18 7.27 14.41
C GLY A 47 17.11 6.23 13.30
N VAL A 48 15.91 5.75 12.95
CA VAL A 48 15.71 4.74 11.91
C VAL A 48 15.31 5.41 10.62
N GLN A 49 16.03 5.11 9.54
CA GLN A 49 15.75 5.61 8.20
C GLN A 49 14.86 4.64 7.45
N ILE A 50 13.90 5.16 6.69
CA ILE A 50 13.06 4.39 5.76
C ILE A 50 13.26 4.98 4.37
N ASP A 51 13.80 4.17 3.45
CA ASP A 51 14.11 4.58 2.09
C ASP A 51 13.14 3.95 1.11
N PHE A 52 12.37 4.78 0.41
CA PHE A 52 11.54 4.37 -0.73
C PHE A 52 12.28 4.67 -2.02
N GLN A 53 12.56 3.65 -2.82
CA GLN A 53 13.12 3.85 -4.16
C GLN A 53 12.13 4.56 -5.07
N ARG A 54 10.84 4.24 -4.92
CA ARG A 54 9.75 4.79 -5.72
C ARG A 54 8.42 4.65 -4.99
N ILE A 55 7.60 5.69 -5.06
CA ILE A 55 6.17 5.65 -4.72
C ILE A 55 5.41 6.04 -5.98
N ASP A 56 4.82 5.06 -6.66
CA ASP A 56 4.07 5.26 -7.90
C ASP A 56 2.57 5.06 -7.70
N ILE A 57 2.11 5.34 -6.50
CA ILE A 57 0.68 5.38 -6.16
C ILE A 57 0.14 6.73 -6.64
N LYS A 58 -0.92 6.72 -7.43
CA LYS A 58 -1.38 7.93 -8.12
C LYS A 58 -2.83 8.25 -7.77
N LYS A 59 -3.13 9.54 -7.82
CA LYS A 59 -4.49 10.03 -7.69
C LYS A 59 -5.38 9.57 -8.85
N ARG A 60 -6.68 9.62 -8.64
CA ARG A 60 -7.72 9.14 -9.55
C ARG A 60 -7.60 9.66 -10.99
N ASP A 61 -7.30 10.95 -11.16
CA ASP A 61 -7.26 11.60 -12.48
C ASP A 61 -5.88 11.56 -13.14
N ALA A 62 -4.99 10.68 -12.69
CA ALA A 62 -3.69 10.52 -13.31
C ALA A 62 -3.82 9.98 -14.74
N THR A 63 -2.97 10.50 -15.64
CA THR A 63 -2.94 10.10 -17.06
C THR A 63 -2.44 8.68 -17.31
N SER A 64 -1.87 8.05 -16.29
CA SER A 64 -1.41 6.67 -16.33
C SER A 64 -1.80 5.95 -15.03
N PRO A 65 -2.10 4.64 -15.08
CA PRO A 65 -2.42 3.89 -13.88
C PRO A 65 -1.25 3.92 -12.90
N GLY A 66 -1.60 4.02 -11.59
CA GLY A 66 -0.65 3.91 -10.50
C GLY A 66 -0.55 2.49 -9.97
N LEU A 67 0.34 2.30 -9.01
CA LEU A 67 0.42 1.09 -8.22
C LEU A 67 -0.46 1.21 -6.97
N TYR A 68 -0.76 0.08 -6.33
CA TYR A 68 -1.46 0.04 -5.04
C TYR A 68 -0.52 -0.06 -3.84
N CYS A 69 0.78 -0.22 -4.07
CA CYS A 69 1.76 -0.34 -3.01
C CYS A 69 3.11 0.28 -3.36
N ALA A 70 3.90 0.51 -2.31
CA ALA A 70 5.30 0.88 -2.39
C ALA A 70 6.11 0.09 -1.36
N ILE A 71 7.38 -0.20 -1.66
CA ILE A 71 8.31 -0.87 -0.75
C ILE A 71 9.30 0.15 -0.20
N GLY A 72 9.36 0.25 1.14
CA GLY A 72 10.38 0.98 1.86
C GLY A 72 11.38 0.03 2.51
N THR A 73 12.68 0.34 2.42
CA THR A 73 13.72 -0.36 3.17
C THR A 73 13.95 0.34 4.49
N ILE A 74 13.85 -0.41 5.60
CA ILE A 74 14.04 0.10 6.96
C ILE A 74 15.50 -0.14 7.37
N LYS A 75 16.24 0.93 7.65
CA LYS A 75 17.64 0.90 8.05
C LYS A 75 17.74 1.00 9.58
N TYR A 76 17.86 -0.13 10.25
CA TYR A 76 18.04 -0.16 11.70
C TYR A 76 19.47 0.28 12.06
N PRO A 77 19.65 1.20 13.05
CA PRO A 77 20.94 1.82 13.33
C PRO A 77 21.92 0.93 14.12
N GLU A 78 21.46 -0.19 14.66
CA GLU A 78 22.29 -1.05 15.49
C GLU A 78 23.39 -1.75 14.65
N PRO A 79 24.64 -1.84 15.15
CA PRO A 79 25.73 -2.53 14.43
C PRO A 79 25.35 -3.98 14.09
N GLY A 80 25.40 -4.34 12.80
CA GLY A 80 25.08 -5.68 12.33
C GLY A 80 23.58 -5.99 12.22
N ALA A 81 22.72 -5.02 12.48
CA ALA A 81 21.28 -5.19 12.24
C ALA A 81 21.01 -5.44 10.76
N LYS A 82 20.08 -6.36 10.49
CA LYS A 82 19.58 -6.57 9.13
C LYS A 82 18.55 -5.51 8.79
N ASP A 83 18.51 -5.13 7.52
CA ASP A 83 17.46 -4.26 6.99
C ASP A 83 16.08 -4.91 7.19
N GLY A 84 15.08 -4.07 7.45
CA GLY A 84 13.68 -4.45 7.42
C GLY A 84 13.00 -3.93 6.15
N TYR A 85 11.75 -4.35 5.94
CA TYR A 85 10.93 -3.93 4.81
C TYR A 85 9.57 -3.43 5.27
N LEU A 86 9.15 -2.32 4.68
CA LEU A 86 7.82 -1.76 4.83
C LEU A 86 7.08 -1.90 3.50
N LEU A 87 6.05 -2.73 3.46
CA LEU A 87 5.08 -2.75 2.38
C LEU A 87 3.95 -1.76 2.75
N TYR A 88 3.93 -0.63 2.06
CA TYR A 88 2.89 0.38 2.20
C TYR A 88 1.82 0.16 1.14
N LEU A 89 0.58 -0.06 1.56
CA LEU A 89 -0.58 -0.28 0.71
C LEU A 89 -1.51 0.94 0.79
N LYS A 90 -1.95 1.44 -0.35
CA LYS A 90 -2.93 2.53 -0.42
C LYS A 90 -3.92 2.28 -1.56
N PRO A 91 -5.24 2.39 -1.30
CA PRO A 91 -6.23 2.23 -2.35
C PRO A 91 -6.09 3.32 -3.41
N GLY A 92 -6.38 2.95 -4.65
CA GLY A 92 -6.42 3.83 -5.79
C GLY A 92 -7.61 3.51 -6.69
N PHE A 93 -7.93 4.41 -7.60
CA PHE A 93 -8.98 4.23 -8.59
C PHE A 93 -8.39 4.44 -9.99
N PRO A 94 -7.75 3.41 -10.59
CA PRO A 94 -7.18 3.52 -11.92
C PRO A 94 -8.27 3.65 -12.99
N SER A 95 -7.96 4.39 -14.05
CA SER A 95 -8.86 4.64 -15.18
C SER A 95 -8.70 3.63 -16.32
N ASP A 96 -7.93 2.56 -16.12
CA ASP A 96 -7.58 1.58 -17.14
C ASP A 96 -8.61 0.43 -17.31
N GLY A 97 -9.69 0.46 -16.54
CA GLY A 97 -10.72 -0.57 -16.56
C GLY A 97 -10.36 -1.88 -15.85
N SER A 98 -9.27 -1.91 -15.09
CA SER A 98 -8.82 -3.11 -14.35
C SER A 98 -9.67 -3.45 -13.14
N LEU A 99 -10.48 -2.50 -12.64
CA LEU A 99 -11.31 -2.68 -11.45
C LEU A 99 -12.50 -3.63 -11.71
N PRO A 100 -12.94 -4.38 -10.68
CA PRO A 100 -14.22 -5.11 -10.74
C PRO A 100 -15.37 -4.19 -11.12
N ALA A 101 -16.36 -4.70 -11.86
CA ALA A 101 -17.44 -3.90 -12.43
C ALA A 101 -18.28 -3.17 -11.38
N ASP A 102 -18.53 -3.80 -10.24
CA ASP A 102 -19.23 -3.23 -9.07
C ASP A 102 -18.46 -2.07 -8.45
N VAL A 103 -17.15 -2.25 -8.22
CA VAL A 103 -16.25 -1.21 -7.70
C VAL A 103 -16.18 -0.03 -8.67
N ASN A 104 -16.03 -0.31 -9.96
CA ASN A 104 -15.98 0.72 -10.99
C ASN A 104 -17.29 1.52 -11.05
N ALA A 105 -18.43 0.84 -11.03
CA ALA A 105 -19.74 1.49 -11.04
C ALA A 105 -19.95 2.40 -9.81
N TYR A 106 -19.62 1.90 -8.62
CA TYR A 106 -19.70 2.71 -7.41
C TYR A 106 -18.77 3.94 -7.47
N GLY A 107 -17.52 3.75 -7.87
CA GLY A 107 -16.54 4.82 -7.96
C GLY A 107 -16.93 5.89 -8.99
N LEU A 108 -17.56 5.53 -10.11
CA LEU A 108 -18.05 6.50 -11.08
C LEU A 108 -19.21 7.35 -10.51
N ALA A 109 -20.05 6.76 -9.67
CA ALA A 109 -21.15 7.46 -9.00
C ALA A 109 -20.70 8.28 -7.79
N ASN A 110 -19.53 7.96 -7.20
CA ASN A 110 -19.00 8.58 -5.98
C ASN A 110 -17.57 9.11 -6.24
N PRO A 111 -17.43 10.35 -6.70
CA PRO A 111 -16.12 10.89 -7.11
C PRO A 111 -15.04 10.93 -6.02
N ALA A 112 -15.43 10.97 -4.74
CA ALA A 112 -14.50 10.93 -3.61
C ALA A 112 -13.91 9.52 -3.34
N PHE A 113 -14.56 8.45 -3.84
CA PHE A 113 -14.08 7.08 -3.67
C PHE A 113 -12.74 6.87 -4.42
N PRO A 114 -11.75 6.19 -3.83
CA PRO A 114 -11.71 5.51 -2.55
C PRO A 114 -11.11 6.35 -1.40
N HIS A 115 -11.20 7.65 -1.48
CA HIS A 115 -10.67 8.61 -0.49
C HIS A 115 -11.80 9.39 0.19
N GLU A 116 -12.95 8.74 0.43
CA GLU A 116 -14.05 9.34 1.17
C GLU A 116 -13.64 9.65 2.60
N THR A 117 -14.27 10.66 3.19
CA THR A 117 -13.89 11.14 4.52
C THR A 117 -14.13 10.07 5.60
N THR A 118 -13.14 9.82 6.43
CA THR A 118 -13.24 8.93 7.59
C THR A 118 -14.04 9.53 8.76
N ALA A 119 -14.44 10.80 8.65
CA ALA A 119 -15.35 11.43 9.62
C ALA A 119 -16.80 10.92 9.49
N ASP A 120 -17.20 10.47 8.31
CA ASP A 120 -18.45 9.76 8.11
C ASP A 120 -18.28 8.30 8.54
N GLN A 121 -19.05 7.90 9.57
CA GLN A 121 -19.03 6.54 10.13
C GLN A 121 -20.30 5.76 9.79
N PHE A 122 -21.19 6.32 8.99
CA PHE A 122 -22.46 5.70 8.59
C PHE A 122 -22.38 5.19 7.16
N PHE A 123 -21.65 4.10 6.97
CA PHE A 123 -21.48 3.49 5.65
C PHE A 123 -22.77 2.82 5.18
N SER A 124 -23.17 3.09 3.92
CA SER A 124 -24.18 2.29 3.24
C SER A 124 -23.65 0.90 2.91
N GLU A 125 -24.54 -0.06 2.67
CA GLU A 125 -24.16 -1.41 2.23
C GLU A 125 -23.32 -1.36 0.94
N SER A 126 -23.74 -0.53 -0.03
CA SER A 126 -23.01 -0.37 -1.30
C SER A 126 -21.61 0.21 -1.09
N GLN A 127 -21.46 1.18 -0.20
CA GLN A 127 -20.17 1.76 0.15
C GLN A 127 -19.24 0.71 0.78
N MET A 128 -19.72 0.01 1.82
CA MET A 128 -18.95 -1.01 2.52
C MET A 128 -18.50 -2.13 1.57
N GLU A 129 -19.42 -2.64 0.73
CA GLU A 129 -19.11 -3.70 -0.21
C GLU A 129 -18.11 -3.25 -1.28
N SER A 130 -18.22 -2.01 -1.77
CA SER A 130 -17.27 -1.47 -2.75
C SER A 130 -15.86 -1.33 -2.18
N TYR A 131 -15.71 -0.88 -0.93
CA TYR A 131 -14.40 -0.86 -0.25
C TYR A 131 -13.86 -2.26 0.00
N ARG A 132 -14.72 -3.21 0.42
CA ARG A 132 -14.32 -4.60 0.63
C ARG A 132 -13.84 -5.25 -0.68
N SER A 133 -14.60 -5.05 -1.76
CA SER A 133 -14.28 -5.60 -3.09
C SER A 133 -13.00 -4.99 -3.64
N LEU A 134 -12.82 -3.66 -3.51
CA LEU A 134 -11.57 -3.00 -3.88
C LEU A 134 -10.38 -3.55 -3.07
N GLY A 135 -10.53 -3.72 -1.76
CA GLY A 135 -9.47 -4.28 -0.92
C GLY A 135 -9.08 -5.70 -1.35
N SER A 136 -10.05 -6.55 -1.66
CA SER A 136 -9.79 -7.90 -2.19
C SER A 136 -9.03 -7.85 -3.53
N HIS A 137 -9.49 -7.00 -4.45
CA HIS A 137 -8.82 -6.79 -5.74
C HIS A 137 -7.35 -6.34 -5.56
N ILE A 138 -7.11 -5.38 -4.67
CA ILE A 138 -5.74 -4.89 -4.38
C ILE A 138 -4.86 -6.03 -3.89
N ILE A 139 -5.34 -6.85 -2.96
CA ILE A 139 -4.60 -7.99 -2.44
C ILE A 139 -4.29 -9.00 -3.56
N ASP A 140 -5.26 -9.32 -4.41
CA ASP A 140 -5.05 -10.24 -5.54
C ASP A 140 -4.02 -9.70 -6.54
N VAL A 141 -4.03 -8.39 -6.79
CA VAL A 141 -3.06 -7.74 -7.70
C VAL A 141 -1.65 -7.68 -7.10
N VAL A 142 -1.54 -7.29 -5.83
CA VAL A 142 -0.24 -7.06 -5.17
C VAL A 142 0.44 -8.37 -4.77
N PHE A 143 -0.32 -9.35 -4.32
CA PHE A 143 0.21 -10.62 -3.79
C PHE A 143 0.07 -11.80 -4.77
N GLY A 144 -0.56 -11.59 -5.91
CA GLY A 144 -0.94 -12.65 -6.82
C GLY A 144 -2.19 -13.42 -6.35
N SER A 145 -2.96 -13.93 -7.30
CA SER A 145 -4.15 -14.73 -6.96
C SER A 145 -3.75 -15.96 -6.14
N ALA A 146 -4.48 -16.23 -5.08
CA ALA A 146 -4.21 -17.31 -4.09
C ALA A 146 -4.22 -18.76 -4.63
N THR A 147 -4.21 -18.93 -5.96
CA THR A 147 -4.06 -20.23 -6.65
C THR A 147 -2.63 -20.78 -6.63
N ALA A 148 -1.64 -19.96 -6.21
CA ALA A 148 -0.30 -20.47 -5.94
C ALA A 148 -0.36 -21.40 -4.71
N SER A 149 0.07 -22.65 -4.87
CA SER A 149 0.11 -23.68 -3.83
C SER A 149 0.61 -23.13 -2.52
N ARG A 150 -0.23 -23.21 -1.47
CA ARG A 150 0.07 -22.69 -0.14
C ARG A 150 1.36 -23.35 0.37
N PRO A 151 2.45 -22.59 0.58
CA PRO A 151 3.68 -23.18 1.07
C PRO A 151 3.49 -23.80 2.45
N SER A 152 4.06 -24.98 2.67
CA SER A 152 4.02 -25.64 3.96
C SER A 152 5.10 -25.08 4.88
N GLY A 153 4.71 -24.22 5.83
CA GLY A 153 5.58 -23.70 6.88
C GLY A 153 5.60 -22.15 6.97
N PRO A 154 5.81 -21.60 8.16
CA PRO A 154 5.65 -20.15 8.40
C PRO A 154 6.72 -19.28 7.72
N THR A 155 7.92 -19.80 7.46
CA THR A 155 9.00 -19.02 6.82
C THR A 155 9.02 -19.20 5.29
N ALA A 156 8.54 -20.34 4.79
CA ALA A 156 8.43 -20.59 3.36
C ALA A 156 7.26 -19.84 2.68
N ALA A 157 6.32 -19.31 3.48
CA ALA A 157 5.11 -18.69 2.97
C ALA A 157 5.31 -17.26 2.44
N ILE A 158 6.33 -16.54 2.91
CA ILE A 158 6.52 -15.10 2.58
C ILE A 158 7.32 -14.93 1.29
N SER A 159 8.31 -15.80 1.03
CA SER A 159 9.24 -15.64 -0.09
C SER A 159 8.57 -15.57 -1.48
N PRO A 160 7.61 -16.44 -1.83
CA PRO A 160 6.93 -16.34 -3.13
C PRO A 160 6.08 -15.07 -3.27
N PHE A 161 5.40 -14.66 -2.20
CA PHE A 161 4.61 -13.42 -2.19
C PHE A 161 5.51 -12.20 -2.32
N TRP A 162 6.65 -12.20 -1.63
CA TRP A 162 7.60 -11.08 -1.69
C TRP A 162 8.18 -10.92 -3.09
N ALA A 163 8.57 -11.99 -3.75
CA ALA A 163 9.05 -11.95 -5.12
C ALA A 163 8.02 -11.37 -6.10
N HIS A 164 6.74 -11.74 -5.93
CA HIS A 164 5.65 -11.17 -6.74
C HIS A 164 5.45 -9.67 -6.48
N ILE A 165 5.54 -9.23 -5.22
CA ILE A 165 5.45 -7.81 -4.86
C ILE A 165 6.62 -7.02 -5.48
N GLU A 166 7.84 -7.54 -5.40
CA GLU A 166 9.01 -6.91 -6.03
C GLU A 166 8.85 -6.80 -7.55
N GLU A 167 8.33 -7.85 -8.21
CA GLU A 167 8.01 -7.82 -9.62
C GLU A 167 6.92 -6.78 -9.94
N TYR A 168 5.88 -6.71 -9.11
CA TYR A 168 4.77 -5.75 -9.29
C TYR A 168 5.23 -4.29 -9.19
N VAL A 169 6.13 -3.97 -8.25
CA VAL A 169 6.64 -2.60 -8.07
C VAL A 169 7.82 -2.26 -8.98
N SER A 170 8.43 -3.26 -9.62
CA SER A 170 9.53 -3.04 -10.56
C SER A 170 9.05 -2.24 -11.77
N PRO A 171 9.83 -1.27 -12.27
CA PRO A 171 9.46 -0.53 -13.47
C PRO A 171 9.30 -1.53 -14.62
N LYS A 172 8.10 -1.64 -15.16
CA LYS A 172 7.91 -2.33 -16.43
C LYS A 172 8.81 -1.61 -17.41
N MET A 173 9.84 -2.29 -17.89
CA MET A 173 10.63 -1.80 -19.00
C MET A 173 9.65 -1.63 -20.16
N THR A 174 9.22 -0.39 -20.40
CA THR A 174 8.59 -0.03 -21.66
C THR A 174 9.65 -0.32 -22.72
N ALA A 175 9.45 -1.42 -23.42
CA ALA A 175 10.17 -1.66 -24.65
C ALA A 175 9.76 -0.50 -25.57
N ASP A 176 10.64 0.50 -25.67
CA ASP A 176 10.65 1.43 -26.78
C ASP A 176 10.73 0.58 -28.04
N ARG A 177 9.61 0.36 -28.65
CA ARG A 177 9.57 -0.09 -30.05
C ARG A 177 9.53 1.15 -30.91
N LYS A 178 10.64 1.33 -31.60
CA LYS A 178 10.84 2.22 -32.75
C LYS A 178 9.67 2.23 -33.71
#